data_ae4bc3fad4b4be0e69759bd0c536e906
#
_entry.id   ae4bc3fad4b4be0e69759bd0c536e906
#
_cell.length_a   1.000
_cell.length_b   1.000
_cell.length_c   1.000
_cell.angle_alpha   90.00
_cell.angle_beta   90.00
_cell.angle_gamma   90.00
#
_symmetry.space_group_name_H-M   'P 1'
#
loop_
_entity.id
_entity.type
_entity.pdbx_description
1 polymer ?
#
loop_
_entity_poly.entity_id
_entity_poly.type
_entity_poly.pdbx_seq_one_letter_code
_entity_poly.pdbx_strand_id
1 'polypeptide(L)'
;MRRNTMSRQFDEAMEGRFDLYGKEYRLIEPENIEELMQALEVKSALETHISGLMHDEDSSGYDSLLQEQTDYIREFIDSLGEFDSSTLAGNIVFLAKKHGMRVGELEDIIGVSAGYLSRTIKENAKKKISIDIVWKIAQLFGTDIKTLTEKELWISRSNTDLLERFLERLYNDTKDNFFSWEYDGGVMVMLKDRYTEMGLVTEEDDETPVYHPNHLNQALKWVLAADIVSLECFDKKKDLAIIPYKLADKDEPAGFDFIFVWEDDGRWCWEKVFYTSDDPFGSLQDDAKQLYDLIESSEFDAKLSPKVHQLISDYVKGGRPE
;
A
#
# COMPACT_ATOMS: atom_id res chain seq x y z
N MET A 1 51.89 -42.96 -23.38
CA MET A 1 51.38 -41.64 -23.85
C MET A 1 50.05 -41.18 -23.21
N ARG A 2 49.26 -42.09 -22.58
CA ARG A 2 47.96 -41.68 -21.96
C ARG A 2 48.01 -41.00 -20.59
N ARG A 3 49.12 -41.11 -19.83
CA ARG A 3 49.29 -40.50 -18.50
C ARG A 3 49.49 -38.95 -18.50
N ASN A 4 50.04 -38.39 -19.59
CA ASN A 4 50.32 -36.94 -19.67
C ASN A 4 49.07 -36.12 -20.06
N THR A 5 48.09 -36.74 -20.66
CA THR A 5 46.85 -36.05 -21.04
C THR A 5 45.90 -35.85 -19.85
N MET A 6 45.84 -36.80 -18.92
CA MET A 6 45.01 -36.70 -17.71
C MET A 6 45.54 -35.63 -16.72
N SER A 7 46.89 -35.54 -16.56
CA SER A 7 47.48 -34.51 -15.69
C SER A 7 47.26 -33.09 -16.20
N ARG A 8 47.26 -32.88 -17.51
CA ARG A 8 47.00 -31.58 -18.16
C ARG A 8 45.55 -31.16 -18.07
N GLN A 9 44.61 -32.08 -18.19
CA GLN A 9 43.17 -31.80 -18.00
C GLN A 9 42.85 -31.46 -16.53
N PHE A 10 43.57 -32.04 -15.56
CA PHE A 10 43.41 -31.74 -14.14
C PHE A 10 43.98 -30.35 -13.77
N ASP A 11 45.10 -29.96 -14.40
CA ASP A 11 45.69 -28.62 -14.16
C ASP A 11 44.81 -27.51 -14.86
N GLU A 12 44.18 -27.83 -15.98
CA GLU A 12 43.23 -26.91 -16.67
C GLU A 12 41.87 -26.82 -15.95
N ALA A 13 41.46 -27.91 -15.24
CA ALA A 13 40.28 -27.89 -14.35
C ALA A 13 40.47 -26.97 -13.12
N MET A 14 41.71 -26.77 -12.67
CA MET A 14 42.03 -25.79 -11.63
C MET A 14 41.84 -24.34 -12.07
N GLU A 15 41.75 -24.06 -13.39
CA GLU A 15 41.37 -22.76 -13.96
C GLU A 15 39.87 -22.69 -14.37
N GLY A 16 39.07 -23.69 -13.99
CA GLY A 16 37.64 -23.77 -14.34
C GLY A 16 37.37 -24.03 -15.82
N ARG A 17 38.39 -24.44 -16.62
CA ARG A 17 38.25 -24.77 -18.04
C ARG A 17 38.36 -26.29 -18.26
N PHE A 18 37.54 -26.82 -19.15
CA PHE A 18 37.53 -28.24 -19.46
C PHE A 18 36.99 -28.47 -20.88
N ASP A 19 37.36 -29.62 -21.48
CA ASP A 19 36.91 -30.03 -22.82
C ASP A 19 35.89 -31.15 -22.71
N LEU A 20 34.75 -31.00 -23.40
CA LEU A 20 33.76 -32.04 -23.58
C LEU A 20 33.49 -32.22 -25.08
N TYR A 21 33.80 -33.40 -25.62
CA TYR A 21 33.56 -33.74 -27.00
C TYR A 21 34.26 -32.83 -28.03
N GLY A 22 35.42 -32.24 -27.68
CA GLY A 22 36.16 -31.32 -28.55
C GLY A 22 35.64 -29.88 -28.49
N LYS A 23 34.79 -29.55 -27.54
CA LYS A 23 34.35 -28.19 -27.24
C LYS A 23 34.88 -27.79 -25.87
N GLU A 24 35.56 -26.66 -25.84
CA GLU A 24 36.07 -26.06 -24.60
C GLU A 24 34.90 -25.42 -23.83
N TYR A 25 34.81 -25.70 -22.56
CA TYR A 25 33.89 -25.11 -21.58
C TYR A 25 34.68 -24.48 -20.43
N ARG A 26 34.03 -23.53 -19.77
CA ARG A 26 34.50 -23.01 -18.48
C ARG A 26 33.35 -22.95 -17.49
N LEU A 27 33.63 -23.05 -16.22
CA LEU A 27 32.68 -22.75 -15.18
C LEU A 27 32.30 -21.26 -15.22
N ILE A 28 31.04 -20.95 -14.97
CA ILE A 28 30.49 -19.61 -15.01
C ILE A 28 29.83 -19.28 -13.68
N GLU A 29 30.37 -18.27 -13.00
CA GLU A 29 29.74 -17.64 -11.86
C GLU A 29 28.81 -16.53 -12.39
N PRO A 30 27.49 -16.72 -12.38
CA PRO A 30 26.60 -15.78 -13.04
C PRO A 30 26.38 -14.52 -12.22
N GLU A 31 26.46 -13.36 -12.89
CA GLU A 31 26.10 -12.05 -12.31
C GLU A 31 24.77 -11.52 -12.87
N ASN A 32 24.27 -12.11 -13.97
CA ASN A 32 23.06 -11.69 -14.66
C ASN A 32 22.36 -12.90 -15.33
N ILE A 33 21.16 -12.66 -15.89
CA ILE A 33 20.34 -13.70 -16.50
C ILE A 33 21.01 -14.36 -17.72
N GLU A 34 21.80 -13.61 -18.50
CA GLU A 34 22.46 -14.13 -19.69
C GLU A 34 23.57 -15.11 -19.28
N GLU A 35 24.34 -14.77 -18.27
CA GLU A 35 25.37 -15.63 -17.69
C GLU A 35 24.75 -16.85 -16.95
N LEU A 36 23.60 -16.66 -16.27
CA LEU A 36 22.86 -17.78 -15.70
C LEU A 36 22.44 -18.79 -16.77
N MET A 37 21.96 -18.33 -17.94
CA MET A 37 21.61 -19.23 -19.04
C MET A 37 22.82 -20.00 -19.56
N GLN A 38 23.98 -19.34 -19.67
CA GLN A 38 25.25 -19.99 -20.04
C GLN A 38 25.70 -20.99 -18.96
N ALA A 39 25.60 -20.64 -17.68
CA ALA A 39 25.89 -21.52 -16.57
C ALA A 39 25.02 -22.80 -16.58
N LEU A 40 23.74 -22.68 -16.92
CA LEU A 40 22.82 -23.80 -17.08
C LEU A 40 23.18 -24.68 -18.28
N GLU A 41 23.67 -24.11 -19.40
CA GLU A 41 24.16 -24.87 -20.54
C GLU A 41 25.41 -25.69 -20.17
N VAL A 42 26.35 -25.07 -19.44
CA VAL A 42 27.55 -25.76 -18.92
C VAL A 42 27.18 -26.90 -18.00
N LYS A 43 26.27 -26.67 -17.07
CA LYS A 43 25.75 -27.71 -16.16
C LYS A 43 25.14 -28.88 -16.94
N SER A 44 24.28 -28.58 -17.91
CA SER A 44 23.63 -29.60 -18.74
C SER A 44 24.63 -30.42 -19.60
N ALA A 45 25.69 -29.77 -20.10
CA ALA A 45 26.76 -30.45 -20.82
C ALA A 45 27.53 -31.44 -19.93
N LEU A 46 27.84 -31.04 -18.68
CA LEU A 46 28.48 -31.91 -17.69
C LEU A 46 27.60 -33.08 -17.31
N GLU A 47 26.32 -32.87 -17.01
CA GLU A 47 25.35 -33.94 -16.70
C GLU A 47 25.25 -34.96 -17.84
N THR A 48 25.20 -34.45 -19.07
CA THR A 48 25.12 -35.33 -20.27
C THR A 48 26.42 -36.14 -20.42
N HIS A 49 27.57 -35.52 -20.22
CA HIS A 49 28.87 -36.18 -20.31
C HIS A 49 29.02 -37.28 -19.25
N ILE A 50 28.76 -36.98 -18.00
CA ILE A 50 28.81 -37.91 -16.87
C ILE A 50 27.87 -39.10 -17.11
N SER A 51 26.65 -38.81 -17.58
CA SER A 51 25.67 -39.89 -17.90
C SER A 51 26.09 -40.79 -19.08
N GLY A 52 26.95 -40.28 -19.95
CA GLY A 52 27.50 -41.02 -21.10
C GLY A 52 28.77 -41.83 -20.81
N LEU A 53 29.40 -41.60 -19.64
CA LEU A 53 30.60 -42.37 -19.25
C LEU A 53 30.25 -43.85 -18.98
N MET A 54 31.13 -44.77 -19.43
CA MET A 54 30.96 -46.19 -19.11
C MET A 54 31.33 -46.48 -17.65
N HIS A 55 30.81 -47.54 -17.10
CA HIS A 55 30.96 -47.91 -15.68
C HIS A 55 32.39 -48.00 -15.16
N ASP A 56 33.38 -48.13 -16.07
CA ASP A 56 34.80 -48.26 -15.74
C ASP A 56 35.59 -46.94 -15.93
N GLU A 57 34.94 -45.85 -16.32
CA GLU A 57 35.57 -44.53 -16.51
C GLU A 57 35.43 -43.66 -15.24
N ASP A 58 36.52 -43.00 -14.86
CA ASP A 58 36.56 -42.15 -13.68
C ASP A 58 35.83 -40.84 -13.94
N SER A 59 34.66 -40.67 -13.33
CA SER A 59 33.84 -39.44 -13.41
C SER A 59 34.19 -38.38 -12.35
N SER A 60 35.05 -38.72 -11.37
CA SER A 60 35.23 -37.92 -10.16
C SER A 60 35.64 -36.45 -10.41
N GLY A 61 36.40 -36.20 -11.47
CA GLY A 61 36.77 -34.84 -11.87
C GLY A 61 35.59 -34.04 -12.41
N TYR A 62 34.76 -34.68 -13.23
CA TYR A 62 33.56 -34.00 -13.81
C TYR A 62 32.44 -33.86 -12.79
N ASP A 63 32.32 -34.79 -11.83
CA ASP A 63 31.38 -34.65 -10.71
C ASP A 63 31.73 -33.42 -9.84
N SER A 64 33.01 -33.16 -9.62
CA SER A 64 33.47 -31.97 -8.90
C SER A 64 33.13 -30.66 -9.64
N LEU A 65 33.35 -30.62 -10.97
CA LEU A 65 33.00 -29.48 -11.81
C LEU A 65 31.48 -29.25 -11.86
N LEU A 66 30.71 -30.35 -11.94
CA LEU A 66 29.24 -30.26 -11.91
C LEU A 66 28.73 -29.69 -10.57
N GLN A 67 29.34 -30.13 -9.46
CA GLN A 67 28.99 -29.63 -8.15
C GLN A 67 29.30 -28.14 -8.03
N GLU A 68 30.51 -27.72 -8.42
CA GLU A 68 30.93 -26.32 -8.39
C GLU A 68 30.02 -25.43 -9.25
N GLN A 69 29.73 -25.84 -10.50
CA GLN A 69 28.79 -25.10 -11.35
C GLN A 69 27.39 -25.03 -10.75
N THR A 70 26.95 -26.09 -10.08
CA THR A 70 25.65 -26.12 -9.40
C THR A 70 25.61 -25.15 -8.21
N ASP A 71 26.73 -25.05 -7.49
CA ASP A 71 26.85 -24.15 -6.35
C ASP A 71 26.86 -22.68 -6.81
N TYR A 72 27.57 -22.33 -7.89
CA TYR A 72 27.54 -20.97 -8.47
C TYR A 72 26.10 -20.57 -8.90
N ILE A 73 25.37 -21.49 -9.56
CA ILE A 73 23.97 -21.23 -9.93
C ILE A 73 23.11 -21.01 -8.68
N ARG A 74 23.30 -21.83 -7.63
CA ARG A 74 22.56 -21.72 -6.39
C ARG A 74 22.86 -20.40 -5.67
N GLU A 75 24.14 -20.03 -5.55
CA GLU A 75 24.56 -18.77 -4.92
C GLU A 75 23.98 -17.56 -5.65
N PHE A 76 23.97 -17.58 -6.98
CA PHE A 76 23.30 -16.53 -7.75
C PHE A 76 21.80 -16.46 -7.45
N ILE A 77 21.10 -17.58 -7.45
CA ILE A 77 19.65 -17.62 -7.15
C ILE A 77 19.39 -17.14 -5.72
N ASP A 78 20.19 -17.57 -4.76
CA ASP A 78 20.06 -17.15 -3.36
C ASP A 78 20.38 -15.66 -3.19
N SER A 79 21.30 -15.10 -4.01
CA SER A 79 21.63 -13.67 -4.02
C SER A 79 20.48 -12.78 -4.49
N LEU A 80 19.53 -13.31 -5.27
CA LEU A 80 18.31 -12.59 -5.68
C LEU A 80 17.41 -12.26 -4.48
N GLY A 81 17.69 -12.85 -3.33
CA GLY A 81 16.96 -12.64 -2.08
C GLY A 81 15.61 -13.36 -2.04
N GLU A 82 15.00 -13.33 -0.88
CA GLU A 82 13.63 -13.82 -0.74
C GLU A 82 12.64 -12.73 -1.12
N PHE A 83 11.62 -13.13 -1.91
CA PHE A 83 10.52 -12.23 -2.21
C PHE A 83 9.76 -11.87 -0.93
N ASP A 84 9.81 -10.58 -0.54
CA ASP A 84 9.01 -10.05 0.55
C ASP A 84 7.56 -9.91 0.10
N SER A 85 6.72 -10.82 0.60
CA SER A 85 5.29 -10.81 0.30
C SER A 85 4.51 -9.78 1.12
N SER A 86 5.13 -9.08 2.07
CA SER A 86 4.46 -8.08 2.92
C SER A 86 4.02 -6.87 2.10
N THR A 87 4.92 -6.36 1.24
CA THR A 87 4.61 -5.28 0.30
C THR A 87 3.46 -5.64 -0.63
N LEU A 88 3.52 -6.83 -1.25
CA LEU A 88 2.42 -7.31 -2.09
C LEU A 88 1.09 -7.40 -1.31
N ALA A 89 1.12 -7.96 -0.12
CA ALA A 89 -0.06 -8.13 0.73
C ALA A 89 -0.68 -6.77 1.08
N GLY A 90 0.12 -5.82 1.55
CA GLY A 90 -0.31 -4.47 1.86
C GLY A 90 -0.90 -3.75 0.63
N ASN A 91 -0.23 -3.86 -0.53
CA ASN A 91 -0.72 -3.27 -1.78
C ASN A 91 -2.06 -3.85 -2.22
N ILE A 92 -2.28 -5.16 -2.10
CA ILE A 92 -3.57 -5.79 -2.43
C ILE A 92 -4.69 -5.24 -1.54
N VAL A 93 -4.47 -5.18 -0.24
CA VAL A 93 -5.45 -4.65 0.72
C VAL A 93 -5.71 -3.17 0.46
N PHE A 94 -4.66 -2.38 0.28
CA PHE A 94 -4.74 -0.96 -0.05
C PHE A 94 -5.55 -0.72 -1.32
N LEU A 95 -5.22 -1.41 -2.42
CA LEU A 95 -5.92 -1.22 -3.69
C LEU A 95 -7.38 -1.66 -3.61
N ALA A 96 -7.69 -2.78 -2.96
CA ALA A 96 -9.06 -3.20 -2.74
C ALA A 96 -9.86 -2.10 -2.00
N LYS A 97 -9.34 -1.61 -0.87
CA LYS A 97 -9.97 -0.53 -0.08
C LYS A 97 -10.13 0.75 -0.89
N LYS A 98 -9.09 1.18 -1.60
CA LYS A 98 -9.10 2.38 -2.45
C LYS A 98 -10.20 2.32 -3.52
N HIS A 99 -10.53 1.14 -3.98
CA HIS A 99 -11.61 0.89 -4.93
C HIS A 99 -12.95 0.53 -4.27
N GLY A 100 -13.08 0.74 -2.94
CA GLY A 100 -14.31 0.49 -2.19
C GLY A 100 -14.69 -0.99 -2.07
N MET A 101 -13.72 -1.90 -2.22
CA MET A 101 -13.92 -3.34 -2.20
C MET A 101 -13.37 -3.97 -0.91
N ARG A 102 -14.07 -4.96 -0.40
CA ARG A 102 -13.52 -5.88 0.62
C ARG A 102 -12.65 -6.94 -0.06
N VAL A 103 -11.66 -7.48 0.65
CA VAL A 103 -10.78 -8.54 0.13
C VAL A 103 -11.58 -9.75 -0.37
N GLY A 104 -12.69 -10.09 0.29
CA GLY A 104 -13.58 -11.16 -0.15
C GLY A 104 -14.27 -10.89 -1.49
N GLU A 105 -14.68 -9.64 -1.75
CA GLU A 105 -15.25 -9.23 -3.05
C GLU A 105 -14.20 -9.29 -4.16
N LEU A 106 -12.94 -8.91 -3.82
CA LEU A 106 -11.82 -9.08 -4.75
C LEU A 106 -11.57 -10.55 -5.08
N GLU A 107 -11.66 -11.46 -4.08
CA GLU A 107 -11.53 -12.92 -4.28
C GLU A 107 -12.55 -13.44 -5.29
N ASP A 108 -13.80 -12.99 -5.19
CA ASP A 108 -14.87 -13.38 -6.12
C ASP A 108 -14.60 -12.85 -7.54
N ILE A 109 -14.16 -11.59 -7.68
CA ILE A 109 -13.86 -10.96 -8.97
C ILE A 109 -12.73 -11.69 -9.71
N ILE A 110 -11.63 -12.04 -9.00
CA ILE A 110 -10.49 -12.73 -9.62
C ILE A 110 -10.69 -14.24 -9.76
N GLY A 111 -11.80 -14.77 -9.25
CA GLY A 111 -12.21 -16.18 -9.39
C GLY A 111 -11.39 -17.13 -8.51
N VAL A 112 -11.06 -16.72 -7.29
CA VAL A 112 -10.42 -17.61 -6.31
C VAL A 112 -11.39 -18.02 -5.21
N SER A 113 -11.05 -19.08 -4.48
CA SER A 113 -11.91 -19.54 -3.38
C SER A 113 -11.96 -18.54 -2.24
N ALA A 114 -13.12 -18.39 -1.62
CA ALA A 114 -13.32 -17.52 -0.47
C ALA A 114 -12.26 -17.75 0.63
N GLY A 115 -11.69 -16.66 1.12
CA GLY A 115 -10.62 -16.64 2.10
C GLY A 115 -9.23 -17.05 1.56
N TYR A 116 -9.05 -17.17 0.24
CA TYR A 116 -7.74 -17.47 -0.34
C TYR A 116 -6.75 -16.33 -0.07
N LEU A 117 -7.08 -15.09 -0.48
CA LEU A 117 -6.23 -13.92 -0.23
C LEU A 117 -6.09 -13.66 1.27
N SER A 118 -7.20 -13.70 2.00
CA SER A 118 -7.19 -13.47 3.46
C SER A 118 -6.28 -14.44 4.22
N ARG A 119 -6.03 -15.64 3.71
CA ARG A 119 -5.08 -16.61 4.29
C ARG A 119 -3.65 -16.40 3.82
N THR A 120 -3.44 -15.91 2.60
CA THR A 120 -2.12 -15.72 2.00
C THR A 120 -1.50 -14.36 2.31
N ILE A 121 -2.33 -13.36 2.65
CA ILE A 121 -1.91 -12.01 3.01
C ILE A 121 -1.43 -11.94 4.47
N LYS A 122 -1.79 -12.91 5.32
CA LYS A 122 -1.41 -12.91 6.73
C LYS A 122 0.11 -13.00 6.90
N GLU A 123 0.60 -12.24 7.85
CA GLU A 123 1.98 -12.35 8.33
C GLU A 123 2.29 -13.82 8.68
N ASN A 124 3.40 -14.35 8.16
CA ASN A 124 3.79 -15.76 8.28
C ASN A 124 2.90 -16.78 7.53
N ALA A 125 2.21 -16.37 6.47
CA ALA A 125 1.46 -17.31 5.65
C ALA A 125 2.38 -18.37 5.02
N LYS A 126 2.06 -19.66 5.25
CA LYS A 126 2.82 -20.78 4.67
C LYS A 126 2.67 -20.90 3.14
N LYS A 127 1.62 -20.31 2.58
CA LYS A 127 1.33 -20.31 1.14
C LYS A 127 1.52 -18.91 0.58
N LYS A 128 2.34 -18.79 -0.43
CA LYS A 128 2.53 -17.56 -1.21
C LYS A 128 1.44 -17.42 -2.26
N ILE A 129 1.10 -16.19 -2.64
CA ILE A 129 0.15 -15.91 -3.72
C ILE A 129 0.79 -16.34 -5.04
N SER A 130 0.03 -17.04 -5.90
CA SER A 130 0.56 -17.46 -7.20
C SER A 130 0.73 -16.26 -8.13
N ILE A 131 1.72 -16.31 -9.01
CA ILE A 131 2.01 -15.24 -9.97
C ILE A 131 0.82 -14.93 -10.89
N ASP A 132 0.02 -15.94 -11.25
CA ASP A 132 -1.19 -15.75 -12.07
C ASP A 132 -2.22 -14.85 -11.38
N ILE A 133 -2.34 -14.99 -10.05
CA ILE A 133 -3.25 -14.16 -9.24
C ILE A 133 -2.67 -12.76 -9.10
N VAL A 134 -1.36 -12.62 -8.86
CA VAL A 134 -0.68 -11.32 -8.83
C VAL A 134 -0.88 -10.58 -10.15
N TRP A 135 -0.73 -11.28 -11.28
CA TRP A 135 -0.97 -10.71 -12.61
C TRP A 135 -2.41 -10.25 -12.81
N LYS A 136 -3.41 -11.09 -12.43
CA LYS A 136 -4.82 -10.72 -12.52
C LYS A 136 -5.14 -9.47 -11.68
N ILE A 137 -4.60 -9.39 -10.48
CA ILE A 137 -4.76 -8.24 -9.58
C ILE A 137 -4.14 -6.99 -10.21
N ALA A 138 -2.92 -7.11 -10.75
CA ALA A 138 -2.26 -6.01 -11.44
C ALA A 138 -3.09 -5.49 -12.64
N GLN A 139 -3.63 -6.39 -13.47
CA GLN A 139 -4.51 -6.02 -14.59
C GLN A 139 -5.82 -5.38 -14.12
N LEU A 140 -6.45 -5.93 -13.07
CA LEU A 140 -7.71 -5.41 -12.53
C LEU A 140 -7.57 -3.96 -12.04
N PHE A 141 -6.46 -3.64 -11.37
CA PHE A 141 -6.20 -2.31 -10.84
C PHE A 141 -5.41 -1.38 -11.78
N GLY A 142 -5.14 -1.81 -13.01
CA GLY A 142 -4.40 -1.01 -13.99
C GLY A 142 -2.97 -0.66 -13.56
N THR A 143 -2.33 -1.55 -12.80
CA THR A 143 -0.94 -1.41 -12.34
C THR A 143 -0.06 -2.50 -12.94
N ASP A 144 1.25 -2.41 -12.77
CA ASP A 144 2.20 -3.46 -13.16
C ASP A 144 2.65 -4.29 -11.96
N ILE A 145 3.14 -5.51 -12.25
CA ILE A 145 3.58 -6.44 -11.20
C ILE A 145 4.70 -5.83 -10.37
N LYS A 146 5.66 -5.13 -11.00
CA LYS A 146 6.79 -4.52 -10.31
C LYS A 146 6.32 -3.48 -9.30
N THR A 147 5.41 -2.60 -9.69
CA THR A 147 4.79 -1.63 -8.77
C THR A 147 4.06 -2.34 -7.64
N LEU A 148 3.31 -3.40 -7.96
CA LEU A 148 2.55 -4.15 -6.96
C LEU A 148 3.43 -4.89 -5.94
N THR A 149 4.65 -5.30 -6.33
CA THR A 149 5.54 -6.12 -5.50
C THR A 149 6.67 -5.34 -4.83
N GLU A 150 7.08 -4.19 -5.37
CA GLU A 150 8.30 -3.49 -4.92
C GLU A 150 8.02 -2.13 -4.29
N LYS A 151 6.87 -1.49 -4.62
CA LYS A 151 6.55 -0.16 -4.11
C LYS A 151 5.48 -0.25 -3.02
N GLU A 152 5.75 0.33 -1.86
CA GLU A 152 4.69 0.56 -0.87
C GLU A 152 3.73 1.64 -1.40
N LEU A 153 2.49 1.25 -1.67
CA LEU A 153 1.43 2.16 -2.16
C LEU A 153 0.64 2.79 -1.02
N TRP A 154 0.83 2.33 0.22
CA TRP A 154 0.16 2.81 1.42
C TRP A 154 1.07 3.67 2.30
N ILE A 155 0.51 4.23 3.36
CA ILE A 155 1.28 4.96 4.37
C ILE A 155 2.19 3.98 5.11
N SER A 156 3.49 4.29 5.19
CA SER A 156 4.45 3.47 5.95
C SER A 156 4.05 3.37 7.42
N ARG A 157 4.38 2.26 8.08
CA ARG A 157 4.04 2.04 9.50
C ARG A 157 4.53 3.17 10.41
N SER A 158 5.70 3.73 10.14
CA SER A 158 6.24 4.86 10.91
C SER A 158 5.36 6.11 10.80
N ASN A 159 4.77 6.36 9.63
CA ASN A 159 3.86 7.48 9.42
C ASN A 159 2.48 7.17 10.02
N THR A 160 2.01 5.92 9.96
CA THR A 160 0.78 5.50 10.63
C THR A 160 0.86 5.75 12.12
N ASP A 161 1.93 5.31 12.80
CA ASP A 161 2.15 5.56 14.24
C ASP A 161 2.18 7.07 14.60
N LEU A 162 2.66 7.91 13.68
CA LEU A 162 2.64 9.36 13.86
C LEU A 162 1.22 9.91 13.72
N LEU A 163 0.46 9.43 12.72
CA LEU A 163 -0.90 9.89 12.45
C LEU A 163 -1.89 9.39 13.52
N GLU A 164 -1.72 8.19 14.04
CA GLU A 164 -2.50 7.69 15.19
C GLU A 164 -2.33 8.61 16.40
N ARG A 165 -1.08 8.97 16.75
CA ARG A 165 -0.81 9.93 17.83
C ARG A 165 -1.35 11.33 17.53
N PHE A 166 -1.36 11.73 16.28
CA PHE A 166 -1.96 13.01 15.87
C PHE A 166 -3.49 12.99 16.07
N LEU A 167 -4.16 11.92 15.63
CA LEU A 167 -5.60 11.75 15.84
C LEU A 167 -5.97 11.65 17.32
N GLU A 168 -5.22 10.87 18.10
CA GLU A 168 -5.39 10.77 19.55
C GLU A 168 -5.26 12.15 20.21
N ARG A 169 -4.30 12.95 19.80
CA ARG A 169 -4.12 14.31 20.32
C ARG A 169 -5.27 15.20 19.94
N LEU A 170 -5.71 15.21 18.68
CA LEU A 170 -6.88 15.97 18.23
C LEU A 170 -8.14 15.57 19.01
N TYR A 171 -8.36 14.27 19.20
CA TYR A 171 -9.48 13.75 19.97
C TYR A 171 -9.49 14.28 21.41
N ASN A 172 -8.35 14.21 22.09
CA ASN A 172 -8.24 14.67 23.47
C ASN A 172 -8.42 16.20 23.57
N ASP A 173 -7.80 16.95 22.70
CA ASP A 173 -7.91 18.42 22.70
C ASP A 173 -9.35 18.85 22.33
N THR A 174 -10.06 18.13 21.46
CA THR A 174 -11.48 18.35 21.17
C THR A 174 -12.34 18.03 22.37
N LYS A 175 -12.11 16.89 23.02
CA LYS A 175 -12.84 16.45 24.22
C LYS A 175 -12.68 17.43 25.39
N ASP A 176 -11.50 18.01 25.53
CA ASP A 176 -11.17 18.99 26.57
C ASP A 176 -11.62 20.42 26.20
N ASN A 177 -12.30 20.59 25.06
CA ASN A 177 -12.75 21.89 24.51
C ASN A 177 -11.60 22.87 24.26
N PHE A 178 -10.40 22.38 23.96
CA PHE A 178 -9.31 23.25 23.51
C PHE A 178 -9.54 23.76 22.09
N PHE A 179 -10.23 22.99 21.26
CA PHE A 179 -10.57 23.31 19.89
C PHE A 179 -12.07 23.52 19.73
N SER A 180 -12.43 24.48 18.90
CA SER A 180 -13.79 24.68 18.41
C SER A 180 -13.83 24.28 16.95
N TRP A 181 -14.63 23.28 16.64
CA TRP A 181 -14.89 22.86 15.27
C TRP A 181 -16.12 23.58 14.75
N GLU A 182 -16.10 23.93 13.48
CA GLU A 182 -17.22 24.54 12.80
C GLU A 182 -17.67 23.68 11.63
N TYR A 183 -18.97 23.67 11.38
CA TYR A 183 -19.48 23.14 10.12
C TYR A 183 -19.08 24.05 8.99
N ASP A 184 -18.45 23.43 8.00
CA ASP A 184 -17.93 24.16 6.88
C ASP A 184 -18.89 24.23 5.69
N GLY A 185 -20.17 24.42 5.95
CA GLY A 185 -21.14 24.77 4.90
C GLY A 185 -20.74 26.02 4.11
N GLY A 186 -19.99 26.94 4.74
CA GLY A 186 -19.41 28.10 4.07
C GLY A 186 -18.23 27.75 3.21
N VAL A 187 -17.32 26.91 3.69
CA VAL A 187 -16.17 26.40 2.93
C VAL A 187 -16.65 25.53 1.77
N MET A 188 -17.69 24.72 1.94
CA MET A 188 -18.30 23.99 0.82
C MET A 188 -18.77 24.93 -0.29
N VAL A 189 -19.50 26.03 0.04
CA VAL A 189 -19.97 26.99 -0.96
C VAL A 189 -18.81 27.78 -1.56
N MET A 190 -17.87 28.25 -0.73
CA MET A 190 -16.71 29.02 -1.19
C MET A 190 -15.69 28.14 -1.95
N LEU A 191 -15.58 26.87 -1.61
CA LEU A 191 -14.69 25.91 -2.27
C LEU A 191 -15.38 25.14 -3.39
N LYS A 192 -16.69 25.32 -3.63
CA LYS A 192 -17.46 24.56 -4.65
C LYS A 192 -16.74 24.57 -6.00
N ASP A 193 -16.39 25.75 -6.51
CA ASP A 193 -15.64 25.90 -7.76
C ASP A 193 -14.24 25.26 -7.65
N ARG A 194 -13.60 25.43 -6.50
CA ARG A 194 -12.26 24.89 -6.23
C ARG A 194 -12.30 23.40 -5.94
N TYR A 195 -13.29 22.90 -5.23
CA TYR A 195 -13.48 21.46 -5.04
C TYR A 195 -13.73 20.75 -6.38
N THR A 196 -14.39 21.40 -7.32
CA THR A 196 -14.53 20.89 -8.69
C THR A 196 -13.17 20.85 -9.42
N GLU A 197 -12.38 21.92 -9.31
CA GLU A 197 -11.00 21.94 -9.85
C GLU A 197 -10.09 20.90 -9.16
N MET A 198 -10.30 20.65 -7.87
CA MET A 198 -9.61 19.63 -7.08
C MET A 198 -10.15 18.22 -7.34
N GLY A 199 -11.24 18.08 -8.09
CA GLY A 199 -11.90 16.82 -8.33
C GLY A 199 -12.60 16.23 -7.10
N LEU A 200 -12.93 17.07 -6.12
CA LEU A 200 -13.54 16.65 -4.86
C LEU A 200 -15.06 16.61 -4.90
N VAL A 201 -15.70 17.50 -5.67
CA VAL A 201 -17.17 17.60 -5.80
C VAL A 201 -17.54 17.87 -7.24
N THR A 202 -18.57 17.20 -7.74
CA THR A 202 -19.22 17.53 -9.01
C THR A 202 -20.70 17.80 -8.78
N GLU A 203 -21.24 18.75 -9.54
CA GLU A 203 -22.65 19.06 -9.51
C GLU A 203 -23.36 18.23 -10.56
N GLU A 204 -24.08 17.20 -10.19
CA GLU A 204 -25.03 16.60 -11.12
C GLU A 204 -26.48 16.61 -10.60
N ASP A 205 -26.72 16.74 -9.28
CA ASP A 205 -28.04 16.89 -8.71
C ASP A 205 -28.02 17.72 -7.43
N ASP A 206 -28.97 18.66 -7.28
CA ASP A 206 -29.06 19.56 -6.11
C ASP A 206 -29.32 18.85 -4.77
N GLU A 207 -29.65 17.56 -4.77
CA GLU A 207 -30.06 16.85 -3.56
C GLU A 207 -28.95 15.98 -2.92
N THR A 208 -27.92 15.60 -3.67
CA THR A 208 -26.81 14.79 -3.11
C THR A 208 -25.50 15.17 -3.77
N PRO A 209 -24.62 15.93 -3.10
CA PRO A 209 -23.34 16.29 -3.67
C PRO A 209 -22.51 15.03 -3.93
N VAL A 210 -22.11 14.84 -5.18
CA VAL A 210 -21.22 13.74 -5.56
C VAL A 210 -19.81 14.15 -5.25
N TYR A 211 -19.11 13.31 -4.47
CA TYR A 211 -17.73 13.49 -4.08
C TYR A 211 -16.83 12.69 -5.02
N HIS A 212 -15.91 13.34 -5.72
CA HIS A 212 -14.94 12.69 -6.59
C HIS A 212 -13.52 12.96 -6.12
N PRO A 213 -13.05 12.29 -5.08
CA PRO A 213 -11.68 12.48 -4.62
C PRO A 213 -10.70 11.94 -5.67
N ASN A 214 -9.72 12.77 -6.05
CA ASN A 214 -8.71 12.44 -7.06
C ASN A 214 -7.88 11.19 -6.75
N HIS A 215 -7.78 10.83 -5.47
CA HIS A 215 -7.01 9.68 -5.00
C HIS A 215 -7.81 8.38 -4.98
N LEU A 216 -9.12 8.42 -5.27
CA LEU A 216 -9.99 7.25 -5.32
C LEU A 216 -10.38 6.92 -6.78
N ASN A 217 -10.95 5.75 -6.98
CA ASN A 217 -11.40 5.34 -8.29
C ASN A 217 -12.58 6.20 -8.77
N GLN A 218 -12.35 7.03 -9.77
CA GLN A 218 -13.37 7.91 -10.35
C GLN A 218 -14.51 7.17 -11.10
N ALA A 219 -14.31 5.87 -11.41
CA ALA A 219 -15.37 5.06 -11.99
C ALA A 219 -16.48 4.70 -10.99
N LEU A 220 -16.22 4.88 -9.69
CA LEU A 220 -17.17 4.65 -8.61
C LEU A 220 -17.82 5.97 -8.21
N LYS A 221 -19.11 5.91 -7.93
CA LYS A 221 -19.85 7.08 -7.43
C LYS A 221 -19.59 7.23 -5.94
N TRP A 222 -18.85 8.27 -5.58
CA TRP A 222 -18.58 8.68 -4.20
C TRP A 222 -19.57 9.77 -3.79
N VAL A 223 -19.95 9.77 -2.53
CA VAL A 223 -20.81 10.81 -1.93
C VAL A 223 -20.26 11.21 -0.57
N LEU A 224 -20.58 12.40 -0.11
CA LEU A 224 -20.29 12.80 1.27
C LEU A 224 -21.07 11.88 2.22
N ALA A 225 -20.40 11.38 3.24
CA ALA A 225 -21.03 10.54 4.25
C ALA A 225 -21.73 11.37 5.34
N ALA A 226 -21.21 12.57 5.60
CA ALA A 226 -21.69 13.52 6.60
C ALA A 226 -21.17 14.93 6.24
N ASP A 227 -21.45 15.91 7.09
CA ASP A 227 -21.00 17.28 6.85
C ASP A 227 -19.48 17.42 6.97
N ILE A 228 -18.88 18.34 6.21
CA ILE A 228 -17.49 18.74 6.35
C ILE A 228 -17.36 19.59 7.61
N VAL A 229 -16.38 19.28 8.43
CA VAL A 229 -16.03 20.06 9.62
C VAL A 229 -14.63 20.64 9.47
N SER A 230 -14.41 21.82 9.99
CA SER A 230 -13.08 22.45 10.01
C SER A 230 -12.71 22.97 11.39
N LEU A 231 -11.41 22.97 11.66
CA LEU A 231 -10.78 23.59 12.80
C LEU A 231 -10.05 24.83 12.32
N GLU A 232 -10.60 26.01 12.63
CA GLU A 232 -10.05 27.28 12.20
C GLU A 232 -8.66 27.54 12.79
N CYS A 233 -7.80 28.13 11.98
CA CYS A 233 -6.47 28.59 12.37
C CYS A 233 -5.60 27.50 13.05
N PHE A 234 -5.72 26.24 12.64
CA PHE A 234 -4.91 25.14 13.18
C PHE A 234 -3.41 25.45 13.15
N ASP A 235 -2.93 26.04 12.05
CA ASP A 235 -1.56 26.54 11.91
C ASP A 235 -1.54 27.96 11.39
N LYS A 236 -1.66 28.95 12.30
CA LYS A 236 -1.54 30.40 12.06
C LYS A 236 -2.44 31.00 10.96
N LYS A 237 -2.63 30.29 9.85
CA LYS A 237 -3.43 30.71 8.70
C LYS A 237 -4.08 29.52 7.97
N LYS A 238 -3.81 28.31 8.41
CA LYS A 238 -4.35 27.11 7.79
C LYS A 238 -5.42 26.50 8.68
N ASP A 239 -6.55 26.21 8.08
CA ASP A 239 -7.61 25.45 8.71
C ASP A 239 -7.40 23.98 8.44
N LEU A 240 -7.73 23.12 9.40
CA LEU A 240 -7.73 21.68 9.22
C LEU A 240 -9.15 21.22 8.92
N ALA A 241 -9.40 20.75 7.71
CA ALA A 241 -10.71 20.23 7.31
C ALA A 241 -10.73 18.70 7.31
N ILE A 242 -11.86 18.13 7.74
CA ILE A 242 -12.17 16.71 7.70
C ILE A 242 -13.33 16.50 6.75
N ILE A 243 -13.12 15.71 5.70
CA ILE A 243 -14.10 15.39 4.67
C ILE A 243 -14.49 13.92 4.79
N PRO A 244 -15.67 13.61 5.33
CA PRO A 244 -16.18 12.24 5.39
C PRO A 244 -16.75 11.82 4.04
N TYR A 245 -16.48 10.60 3.59
CA TYR A 245 -16.97 10.09 2.31
C TYR A 245 -17.38 8.62 2.37
N LYS A 246 -18.28 8.24 1.46
CA LYS A 246 -18.71 6.84 1.27
C LYS A 246 -19.02 6.57 -0.20
N LEU A 247 -19.12 5.29 -0.57
CA LEU A 247 -19.74 4.90 -1.84
C LEU A 247 -21.25 5.13 -1.76
N ALA A 248 -21.85 5.60 -2.88
CA ALA A 248 -23.28 5.93 -2.92
C ALA A 248 -24.20 4.73 -2.59
N ASP A 249 -23.74 3.51 -2.85
CA ASP A 249 -24.44 2.25 -2.60
C ASP A 249 -24.11 1.62 -1.24
N LYS A 250 -23.30 2.28 -0.40
CA LYS A 250 -22.91 1.80 0.93
C LYS A 250 -23.47 2.72 2.02
N ASP A 251 -23.93 2.13 3.10
CA ASP A 251 -24.45 2.89 4.25
C ASP A 251 -23.31 3.36 5.18
N GLU A 252 -22.22 2.59 5.25
CA GLU A 252 -21.10 2.89 6.13
C GLU A 252 -20.13 3.89 5.49
N PRO A 253 -19.54 4.83 6.25
CA PRO A 253 -18.46 5.67 5.78
C PRO A 253 -17.29 4.83 5.26
N ALA A 254 -16.79 5.17 4.09
CA ALA A 254 -15.63 4.51 3.49
C ALA A 254 -14.31 5.09 4.01
N GLY A 255 -14.33 6.33 4.48
CA GLY A 255 -13.17 6.98 5.06
C GLY A 255 -13.31 8.48 5.26
N PHE A 256 -12.20 9.10 5.62
CA PHE A 256 -12.06 10.51 5.91
C PHE A 256 -10.81 11.07 5.24
N ASP A 257 -10.93 12.24 4.62
CA ASP A 257 -9.80 12.97 4.09
C ASP A 257 -9.48 14.13 5.02
N PHE A 258 -8.24 14.22 5.44
CA PHE A 258 -7.71 15.32 6.24
C PHE A 258 -6.86 16.20 5.35
N ILE A 259 -7.24 17.46 5.23
CA ILE A 259 -6.55 18.45 4.41
C ILE A 259 -6.36 19.75 5.18
N PHE A 260 -5.26 20.45 4.91
CA PHE A 260 -5.13 21.85 5.26
C PHE A 260 -5.73 22.72 4.15
N VAL A 261 -6.44 23.76 4.55
CA VAL A 261 -7.03 24.74 3.64
C VAL A 261 -6.61 26.14 4.08
N TRP A 262 -6.29 27.01 3.14
CA TRP A 262 -5.96 28.40 3.43
C TRP A 262 -6.19 29.28 2.21
N GLU A 263 -6.30 30.60 2.45
CA GLU A 263 -6.34 31.59 1.40
C GLU A 263 -4.96 32.23 1.22
N ASP A 264 -4.46 32.28 -0.03
CA ASP A 264 -3.22 32.94 -0.41
C ASP A 264 -3.48 33.83 -1.64
N ASP A 265 -3.25 35.14 -1.48
CA ASP A 265 -3.49 36.18 -2.49
C ASP A 265 -4.89 36.10 -3.17
N GLY A 266 -5.94 35.87 -2.36
CA GLY A 266 -7.32 35.73 -2.85
C GLY A 266 -7.61 34.43 -3.56
N ARG A 267 -6.74 33.44 -3.41
CA ARG A 267 -6.92 32.08 -3.94
C ARG A 267 -6.92 31.07 -2.83
N TRP A 268 -7.91 30.18 -2.87
CA TRP A 268 -7.92 29.05 -1.97
C TRP A 268 -6.86 28.02 -2.37
N CYS A 269 -6.08 27.59 -1.40
CA CYS A 269 -5.04 26.60 -1.50
C CYS A 269 -5.36 25.44 -0.56
N TRP A 270 -4.84 24.27 -0.87
CA TRP A 270 -4.99 23.09 -0.02
C TRP A 270 -3.75 22.20 -0.05
N GLU A 271 -3.56 21.44 1.01
CA GLU A 271 -2.47 20.48 1.14
C GLU A 271 -2.98 19.22 1.86
N LYS A 272 -2.66 18.07 1.31
CA LYS A 272 -2.98 16.79 1.94
C LYS A 272 -2.25 16.66 3.28
N VAL A 273 -2.99 16.38 4.35
CA VAL A 273 -2.42 15.87 5.60
C VAL A 273 -2.32 14.36 5.49
N PHE A 274 -3.46 13.67 5.39
CA PHE A 274 -3.54 12.26 5.06
C PHE A 274 -4.96 11.90 4.61
N TYR A 275 -5.09 10.73 3.98
CA TYR A 275 -6.37 10.11 3.67
C TYR A 275 -6.44 8.77 4.39
N THR A 276 -7.53 8.48 5.08
CA THR A 276 -7.69 7.17 5.77
C THR A 276 -7.70 6.01 4.78
N SER A 277 -8.04 6.27 3.50
CA SER A 277 -7.94 5.27 2.42
C SER A 277 -6.51 4.85 2.10
N ASP A 278 -5.50 5.62 2.51
CA ASP A 278 -4.09 5.29 2.32
C ASP A 278 -3.58 4.33 3.40
N ASP A 279 -4.36 4.08 4.46
CA ASP A 279 -4.09 3.05 5.46
C ASP A 279 -4.81 1.74 5.10
N PRO A 280 -4.10 0.69 4.67
CA PRO A 280 -4.71 -0.57 4.28
C PRO A 280 -5.26 -1.35 5.47
N PHE A 281 -4.79 -1.08 6.69
CA PHE A 281 -5.16 -1.81 7.90
C PHE A 281 -6.36 -1.21 8.62
N GLY A 282 -6.68 0.04 8.35
CA GLY A 282 -7.90 0.70 8.80
C GLY A 282 -7.84 1.31 10.20
N SER A 283 -6.67 1.31 10.88
CA SER A 283 -6.54 1.92 12.21
C SER A 283 -6.87 3.41 12.17
N LEU A 284 -6.34 4.13 11.18
CA LEU A 284 -6.61 5.56 11.01
C LEU A 284 -8.09 5.87 10.73
N GLN A 285 -8.83 4.93 10.11
CA GLN A 285 -10.26 5.12 9.85
C GLN A 285 -11.09 5.06 11.13
N ASP A 286 -10.77 4.12 12.01
CA ASP A 286 -11.49 3.97 13.27
C ASP A 286 -11.23 5.16 14.20
N ASP A 287 -9.99 5.64 14.28
CA ASP A 287 -9.62 6.81 15.05
C ASP A 287 -10.23 8.10 14.50
N ALA A 288 -10.20 8.27 13.16
CA ALA A 288 -10.83 9.40 12.49
C ALA A 288 -12.34 9.42 12.69
N LYS A 289 -12.98 8.25 12.66
CA LYS A 289 -14.40 8.12 12.95
C LYS A 289 -14.73 8.51 14.39
N GLN A 290 -13.96 8.05 15.36
CA GLN A 290 -14.16 8.42 16.76
C GLN A 290 -14.03 9.93 16.96
N LEU A 291 -13.04 10.56 16.34
CA LEU A 291 -12.87 12.01 16.38
C LEU A 291 -14.09 12.72 15.74
N TYR A 292 -14.52 12.27 14.56
CA TYR A 292 -15.65 12.86 13.86
C TYR A 292 -16.95 12.72 14.66
N ASP A 293 -17.26 11.54 15.20
CA ASP A 293 -18.43 11.28 16.05
C ASP A 293 -18.40 12.17 17.32
N LEU A 294 -17.21 12.42 17.89
CA LEU A 294 -17.05 13.36 19.00
C LEU A 294 -17.39 14.81 18.60
N ILE A 295 -16.91 15.25 17.43
CA ILE A 295 -17.20 16.59 16.90
C ILE A 295 -18.72 16.77 16.69
N GLU A 296 -19.37 15.81 16.02
CA GLU A 296 -20.82 15.82 15.81
C GLU A 296 -21.60 15.85 17.14
N SER A 297 -21.17 15.07 18.12
CA SER A 297 -21.84 15.05 19.45
C SER A 297 -21.62 16.33 20.24
N SER A 298 -20.47 16.97 20.11
CA SER A 298 -20.13 18.21 20.84
C SER A 298 -20.86 19.44 20.27
N GLU A 299 -21.31 19.36 19.02
CA GLU A 299 -22.05 20.47 18.40
C GLU A 299 -23.41 20.76 19.04
N PHE A 300 -24.05 19.75 19.60
CA PHE A 300 -25.30 19.98 20.33
C PHE A 300 -25.08 20.87 21.55
N ASP A 301 -23.91 20.81 22.17
CA ASP A 301 -23.53 21.67 23.28
C ASP A 301 -22.95 23.05 22.82
N ALA A 302 -22.28 23.09 21.66
CA ALA A 302 -21.63 24.28 21.13
C ALA A 302 -22.58 25.32 20.50
N LYS A 303 -23.83 24.94 20.15
CA LYS A 303 -24.85 25.87 19.66
C LYS A 303 -25.26 26.96 20.67
N LEU A 304 -24.86 26.78 21.92
CA LEU A 304 -25.00 27.81 22.94
C LEU A 304 -23.67 28.52 23.09
N SER A 305 -23.56 29.76 22.59
CA SER A 305 -22.38 30.57 22.89
C SER A 305 -22.12 30.54 24.41
N PRO A 306 -20.86 30.61 24.88
CA PRO A 306 -20.54 30.61 26.31
C PRO A 306 -21.39 31.60 27.11
N LYS A 307 -21.74 32.73 26.50
CA LYS A 307 -22.61 33.75 27.09
C LYS A 307 -24.06 33.29 27.20
N VAL A 308 -24.56 32.58 26.20
CA VAL A 308 -25.91 31.99 26.19
C VAL A 308 -25.98 30.79 27.13
N HIS A 309 -24.98 29.95 27.16
CA HIS A 309 -24.86 28.86 28.12
C HIS A 309 -24.83 29.36 29.57
N GLN A 310 -24.06 30.42 29.83
CA GLN A 310 -24.02 31.06 31.15
C GLN A 310 -25.41 31.58 31.54
N LEU A 311 -26.07 32.34 30.63
CA LEU A 311 -27.41 32.86 30.84
C LEU A 311 -28.46 31.77 31.13
N ILE A 312 -28.43 30.72 30.37
CA ILE A 312 -29.33 29.56 30.57
C ILE A 312 -29.02 28.86 31.89
N SER A 313 -27.73 28.61 32.16
CA SER A 313 -27.28 27.98 33.41
C SER A 313 -27.70 28.78 34.64
N ASP A 314 -27.56 30.11 34.58
CA ASP A 314 -27.95 31.03 35.65
C ASP A 314 -29.48 31.08 35.84
N TYR A 315 -30.23 31.03 34.72
CA TYR A 315 -31.68 30.95 34.76
C TYR A 315 -32.15 29.62 35.34
N VAL A 316 -31.57 28.50 34.94
CA VAL A 316 -31.91 27.15 35.46
C VAL A 316 -31.58 27.04 36.97
N LYS A 317 -30.54 27.71 37.41
CA LYS A 317 -30.18 27.78 38.86
C LYS A 317 -31.02 28.78 39.66
N GLY A 318 -32.06 29.34 39.05
CA GLY A 318 -33.03 30.22 39.71
C GLY A 318 -32.60 31.71 39.72
N GLY A 319 -31.63 32.10 38.96
CA GLY A 319 -31.30 33.50 38.67
C GLY A 319 -32.34 34.11 37.71
N ARG A 320 -32.87 35.29 38.02
CA ARG A 320 -33.64 36.07 37.05
C ARG A 320 -32.65 36.88 36.22
N PRO A 321 -32.77 36.85 34.85
CA PRO A 321 -32.00 37.76 34.05
C PRO A 321 -32.39 39.23 34.44
N GLU A 322 -31.39 40.08 34.73
CA GLU A 322 -31.56 41.48 34.91
C GLU A 322 -31.91 42.21 33.59
#